data_0cd526d7e847ee754d63a0057f0a38e4
#
_entry.id   0cd526d7e847ee754d63a0057f0a38e4
#
_cell.length_a   1.000
_cell.length_b   1.000
_cell.length_c   1.000
_cell.angle_alpha   90.00
_cell.angle_beta   90.00
_cell.angle_gamma   90.00
#
_symmetry.space_group_name_H-M   'P 1'
#
loop_
_entity.id
_entity.type
_entity.pdbx_description
1 polymer ?
#
loop_
_entity_poly.entity_id
_entity_poly.type
_entity_poly.pdbx_seq_one_letter_code
_entity_poly.pdbx_strand_id
1 'polypeptide(L)'
;MRRHLAALLLAPILLATAACGSDGDDGGGGSPDQPDKVTVGVIPILDVAPIYLGVEKGFFAERDIEVSLETAEGGAAIVPAVVSGQYQFGFSNVVSMLLAHSQGLPIKIVSNGVNSTGVDGEDFAALMVKADSPIETAADLEGKTVAANTLQNIVDTSVRASVREAGGDPSKVKFTALPFPDQPAALANGQVDAVFVVEPFQQAVLAQGGRKIASSYVDAAPDLTVAVYFASQQLLAEDPDLAKRFTEAMAESLSYADSHPDEARQIIGTYTEIAPEVIEQLTLPKWPAEVNRESVQTLADLALEDGLLPEEADVEALLP
;
A
#
# COMPACT_ATOMS: atom_id res chain seq x y z
N MET A 1 29.79 -62.60 31.36
CA MET A 1 30.77 -62.90 32.41
C MET A 1 31.31 -61.58 32.96
N ARG A 2 31.29 -61.49 34.35
CA ARG A 2 31.97 -60.51 35.21
C ARG A 2 31.51 -59.03 35.04
N ARG A 3 30.61 -58.40 35.87
CA ARG A 3 30.57 -58.13 37.31
C ARG A 3 31.85 -57.43 37.85
N HIS A 4 31.65 -56.17 38.32
CA HIS A 4 32.00 -55.53 39.57
C HIS A 4 31.55 -54.10 39.54
N LEU A 5 30.56 -53.61 40.27
CA LEU A 5 30.36 -53.36 41.69
C LEU A 5 31.27 -52.25 42.29
N ALA A 6 30.60 -51.21 42.71
CA ALA A 6 30.69 -50.39 43.93
C ALA A 6 31.75 -49.27 43.94
N ALA A 7 31.42 -48.08 44.31
CA ALA A 7 31.15 -47.64 45.70
C ALA A 7 30.54 -46.21 45.76
N LEU A 8 29.61 -46.06 46.68
CA LEU A 8 29.05 -44.84 47.22
C LEU A 8 30.11 -44.00 47.93
N LEU A 9 29.99 -42.66 47.81
CA LEU A 9 30.33 -41.75 48.92
C LEU A 9 29.28 -40.64 48.97
N LEU A 10 28.48 -40.68 50.04
CA LEU A 10 27.61 -39.61 50.54
C LEU A 10 28.48 -38.59 51.32
N ALA A 11 28.18 -37.31 51.14
CA ALA A 11 28.36 -36.31 52.17
C ALA A 11 27.34 -35.19 51.97
N PRO A 12 26.80 -34.60 53.04
CA PRO A 12 25.50 -33.89 52.99
C PRO A 12 25.61 -32.39 53.22
N ILE A 13 24.51 -31.70 52.81
CA ILE A 13 23.80 -30.61 53.45
C ILE A 13 24.51 -29.26 53.56
N LEU A 14 23.86 -28.29 52.97
CA LEU A 14 23.40 -27.10 53.75
C LEU A 14 22.25 -26.42 52.99
N LEU A 15 21.06 -26.46 53.62
CA LEU A 15 19.88 -25.65 53.29
C LEU A 15 20.22 -24.20 53.57
N ALA A 16 19.90 -23.33 52.61
CA ALA A 16 19.57 -21.94 52.90
C ALA A 16 18.28 -21.62 52.18
N THR A 17 17.20 -21.63 52.96
CA THR A 17 15.89 -21.08 52.56
C THR A 17 15.98 -19.57 52.63
N ALA A 18 15.76 -18.91 51.46
CA ALA A 18 15.29 -17.55 51.45
C ALA A 18 14.02 -17.51 50.59
N ALA A 19 12.91 -17.56 51.25
CA ALA A 19 11.61 -17.23 50.69
C ALA A 19 11.51 -15.71 50.51
N CYS A 20 11.28 -15.26 49.32
CA CYS A 20 10.52 -14.05 49.09
C CYS A 20 9.64 -14.33 47.87
N GLY A 21 8.36 -14.46 48.14
CA GLY A 21 7.34 -14.46 47.13
C GLY A 21 7.18 -13.07 46.57
N SER A 22 6.95 -13.01 45.30
CA SER A 22 6.11 -11.98 44.69
C SER A 22 5.46 -12.61 43.45
N ASP A 23 4.17 -12.69 43.51
CA ASP A 23 3.32 -12.87 42.39
C ASP A 23 3.72 -11.83 41.34
N GLY A 24 4.22 -12.26 40.22
CA GLY A 24 4.50 -11.43 39.04
C GLY A 24 3.48 -11.79 37.99
N ASP A 25 2.55 -10.90 37.83
CA ASP A 25 1.61 -10.78 36.74
C ASP A 25 2.42 -10.71 35.43
N ASP A 26 2.31 -11.74 34.57
CA ASP A 26 2.82 -11.73 33.20
C ASP A 26 1.87 -10.89 32.31
N GLY A 27 1.82 -9.60 32.58
CA GLY A 27 1.34 -8.59 31.66
C GLY A 27 2.50 -8.21 30.73
N GLY A 28 2.36 -8.49 29.45
CA GLY A 28 3.30 -8.09 28.41
C GLY A 28 3.45 -6.56 28.31
N GLY A 29 4.29 -6.01 29.18
CA GLY A 29 4.75 -4.62 29.14
C GLY A 29 6.16 -4.59 28.58
N GLY A 30 6.36 -4.00 27.39
CA GLY A 30 7.67 -3.62 26.91
C GLY A 30 8.39 -2.77 27.97
N SER A 31 9.71 -2.89 28.01
CA SER A 31 10.52 -2.04 28.89
C SER A 31 10.25 -0.56 28.57
N PRO A 32 10.10 0.33 29.56
CA PRO A 32 9.75 1.73 29.33
C PRO A 32 10.75 2.56 28.52
N ASP A 33 11.86 1.99 28.08
CA ASP A 33 12.97 2.66 27.38
C ASP A 33 13.27 2.09 25.98
N GLN A 34 12.39 1.30 25.38
CA GLN A 34 12.62 0.79 24.02
C GLN A 34 11.48 1.23 23.09
N PRO A 35 11.81 1.68 21.84
CA PRO A 35 10.79 2.06 20.88
C PRO A 35 9.92 0.85 20.50
N ASP A 36 8.66 1.14 20.16
CA ASP A 36 7.76 0.13 19.62
C ASP A 36 8.21 -0.30 18.23
N LYS A 37 8.38 -1.61 18.05
CA LYS A 37 8.74 -2.18 16.75
C LYS A 37 7.50 -2.35 15.90
N VAL A 38 7.46 -1.63 14.80
CA VAL A 38 6.33 -1.58 13.88
C VAL A 38 6.75 -2.07 12.51
N THR A 39 6.09 -3.11 12.02
CA THR A 39 6.22 -3.56 10.63
C THR A 39 5.07 -3.00 9.81
N VAL A 40 5.42 -2.36 8.69
CA VAL A 40 4.45 -1.78 7.75
C VAL A 40 4.61 -2.44 6.39
N GLY A 41 3.53 -3.03 5.88
CA GLY A 41 3.50 -3.54 4.50
C GLY A 41 3.35 -2.40 3.50
N VAL A 42 4.23 -2.35 2.49
CA VAL A 42 4.25 -1.31 1.44
C VAL A 42 4.38 -1.93 0.05
N ILE A 43 4.13 -1.13 -0.99
CA ILE A 43 4.38 -1.49 -2.39
C ILE A 43 5.57 -0.63 -2.86
N PRO A 44 6.58 -1.17 -3.57
CA PRO A 44 7.76 -0.39 -3.97
C PRO A 44 7.46 0.52 -5.18
N ILE A 45 6.68 1.57 -4.96
CA ILE A 45 6.23 2.58 -5.93
C ILE A 45 6.40 3.98 -5.34
N LEU A 46 6.25 5.02 -6.16
CA LEU A 46 6.44 6.41 -5.72
C LEU A 46 5.44 6.86 -4.64
N ASP A 47 4.26 6.26 -4.64
CA ASP A 47 3.15 6.53 -3.71
C ASP A 47 3.60 6.52 -2.23
N VAL A 48 4.52 5.61 -1.89
CA VAL A 48 4.99 5.40 -0.51
C VAL A 48 6.26 6.18 -0.16
N ALA A 49 6.72 7.10 -1.03
CA ALA A 49 7.86 7.96 -0.72
C ALA A 49 7.76 8.65 0.65
N PRO A 50 6.58 9.13 1.10
CA PRO A 50 6.46 9.80 2.40
C PRO A 50 6.86 8.94 3.59
N ILE A 51 6.50 7.65 3.65
CA ILE A 51 6.87 6.83 4.81
C ILE A 51 8.38 6.56 4.85
N TYR A 52 9.03 6.37 3.68
CA TYR A 52 10.48 6.24 3.61
C TYR A 52 11.19 7.51 4.06
N LEU A 53 10.71 8.68 3.63
CA LEU A 53 11.19 9.97 4.11
C LEU A 53 10.98 10.14 5.62
N GLY A 54 9.80 9.81 6.13
CA GLY A 54 9.50 9.89 7.56
C GLY A 54 10.43 9.03 8.41
N VAL A 55 10.79 7.84 7.93
CA VAL A 55 11.80 6.98 8.57
C VAL A 55 13.18 7.63 8.50
N GLU A 56 13.60 8.10 7.32
CA GLU A 56 14.91 8.76 7.15
C GLU A 56 15.07 10.03 7.97
N LYS A 57 14.03 10.86 8.04
CA LYS A 57 14.02 12.11 8.80
C LYS A 57 13.82 11.91 10.31
N GLY A 58 13.46 10.71 10.75
CA GLY A 58 13.30 10.38 12.16
C GLY A 58 11.93 10.70 12.74
N PHE A 59 10.90 11.04 11.95
CA PHE A 59 9.57 11.43 12.43
C PHE A 59 8.89 10.30 13.24
N PHE A 60 9.16 9.05 12.89
CA PHE A 60 8.72 7.89 13.66
C PHE A 60 9.56 7.70 14.92
N ALA A 61 10.88 7.84 14.83
CA ALA A 61 11.78 7.69 15.97
C ALA A 61 11.55 8.75 17.06
N GLU A 62 11.20 10.00 16.69
CA GLU A 62 10.80 11.06 17.62
C GLU A 62 9.52 10.74 18.40
N ARG A 63 8.77 9.72 17.96
CA ARG A 63 7.56 9.20 18.59
C ARG A 63 7.73 7.81 19.15
N ASP A 64 8.96 7.43 19.47
CA ASP A 64 9.32 6.12 20.01
C ASP A 64 8.82 4.93 19.15
N ILE A 65 8.87 5.06 17.82
CA ILE A 65 8.51 4.01 16.86
C ILE A 65 9.73 3.65 16.00
N GLU A 66 10.11 2.36 16.00
CA GLU A 66 11.09 1.77 15.08
C GLU A 66 10.36 1.07 13.95
N VAL A 67 10.38 1.65 12.74
CA VAL A 67 9.65 1.13 11.57
C VAL A 67 10.51 0.19 10.74
N SER A 68 9.95 -0.98 10.40
CA SER A 68 10.44 -1.89 9.37
C SER A 68 9.44 -1.91 8.20
N LEU A 69 9.92 -1.72 6.98
CA LEU A 69 9.10 -1.72 5.78
C LEU A 69 9.25 -3.05 5.03
N GLU A 70 8.12 -3.73 4.80
CA GLU A 70 8.06 -5.01 4.08
C GLU A 70 7.31 -4.83 2.76
N THR A 71 7.91 -5.28 1.65
CA THR A 71 7.35 -5.05 0.31
C THR A 71 6.44 -6.17 -0.17
N ALA A 72 5.37 -5.80 -0.90
CA ALA A 72 4.44 -6.72 -1.54
C ALA A 72 4.02 -6.21 -2.92
N GLU A 73 3.41 -7.08 -3.74
CA GLU A 73 2.97 -6.74 -5.11
C GLU A 73 1.73 -5.84 -5.15
N GLY A 74 0.95 -5.80 -4.06
CA GLY A 74 -0.27 -4.99 -3.97
C GLY A 74 -0.93 -5.07 -2.60
N GLY A 75 -1.84 -4.14 -2.33
CA GLY A 75 -2.51 -4.01 -1.03
C GLY A 75 -3.28 -5.26 -0.61
N ALA A 76 -3.90 -5.97 -1.55
CA ALA A 76 -4.60 -7.23 -1.27
C ALA A 76 -3.68 -8.32 -0.67
N ALA A 77 -2.38 -8.31 -0.98
CA ALA A 77 -1.40 -9.21 -0.38
C ALA A 77 -0.99 -8.78 1.05
N ILE A 78 -1.10 -7.48 1.36
CA ILE A 78 -0.75 -6.90 2.68
C ILE A 78 -1.87 -7.15 3.71
N VAL A 79 -3.13 -7.10 3.30
CA VAL A 79 -4.30 -7.21 4.20
C VAL A 79 -4.26 -8.42 5.14
N PRO A 80 -3.97 -9.66 4.68
CA PRO A 80 -3.90 -10.82 5.58
C PRO A 80 -2.83 -10.69 6.67
N ALA A 81 -1.68 -10.09 6.35
CA ALA A 81 -0.59 -9.88 7.31
C ALA A 81 -0.96 -8.86 8.40
N VAL A 82 -1.71 -7.81 8.04
CA VAL A 82 -2.23 -6.83 9.01
C VAL A 82 -3.34 -7.44 9.87
N VAL A 83 -4.28 -8.18 9.27
CA VAL A 83 -5.38 -8.82 10.01
C VAL A 83 -4.86 -9.86 11.00
N SER A 84 -3.79 -10.58 10.65
CA SER A 84 -3.16 -11.57 11.54
C SER A 84 -2.25 -10.95 12.61
N GLY A 85 -1.99 -9.63 12.58
CA GLY A 85 -1.07 -8.94 13.48
C GLY A 85 0.42 -9.14 13.14
N GLN A 86 0.75 -9.81 12.02
CA GLN A 86 2.12 -9.92 11.52
C GLN A 86 2.69 -8.55 11.14
N TYR A 87 1.87 -7.70 10.52
CA TYR A 87 2.15 -6.28 10.30
C TYR A 87 1.22 -5.44 11.16
N GLN A 88 1.74 -4.37 11.75
CA GLN A 88 0.94 -3.44 12.54
C GLN A 88 0.11 -2.53 11.63
N PHE A 89 0.72 -2.09 10.53
CA PHE A 89 0.06 -1.25 9.53
C PHE A 89 0.34 -1.76 8.12
N GLY A 90 -0.45 -1.31 7.16
CA GLY A 90 -0.26 -1.63 5.77
C GLY A 90 -0.70 -0.50 4.86
N PHE A 91 -0.12 -0.45 3.66
CA PHE A 91 -0.50 0.45 2.58
C PHE A 91 -1.36 -0.31 1.57
N SER A 92 -2.47 0.27 1.16
CA SER A 92 -3.35 -0.34 0.14
C SER A 92 -4.17 0.71 -0.59
N ASN A 93 -4.56 0.40 -1.83
CA ASN A 93 -5.51 1.23 -2.54
C ASN A 93 -6.93 1.13 -1.93
N VAL A 94 -7.70 2.19 -2.11
CA VAL A 94 -9.03 2.35 -1.52
C VAL A 94 -10.00 1.23 -1.92
N VAL A 95 -10.02 0.81 -3.20
CA VAL A 95 -10.96 -0.24 -3.65
C VAL A 95 -10.67 -1.59 -3.00
N SER A 96 -9.39 -1.94 -2.83
CA SER A 96 -9.03 -3.14 -2.06
C SER A 96 -9.45 -3.06 -0.60
N MET A 97 -9.43 -1.88 0.01
CA MET A 97 -9.93 -1.67 1.38
C MET A 97 -11.45 -1.83 1.46
N LEU A 98 -12.17 -1.24 0.53
CA LEU A 98 -13.63 -1.38 0.42
C LEU A 98 -14.03 -2.85 0.25
N LEU A 99 -13.34 -3.58 -0.64
CA LEU A 99 -13.59 -5.01 -0.86
C LEU A 99 -13.28 -5.85 0.37
N ALA A 100 -12.14 -5.61 1.03
CA ALA A 100 -11.80 -6.32 2.26
C ALA A 100 -12.82 -6.05 3.38
N HIS A 101 -13.26 -4.79 3.52
CA HIS A 101 -14.29 -4.43 4.49
C HIS A 101 -15.64 -5.08 4.19
N SER A 102 -16.08 -5.11 2.92
CA SER A 102 -17.32 -5.77 2.51
C SER A 102 -17.31 -7.28 2.75
N GLN A 103 -16.13 -7.89 2.80
CA GLN A 103 -15.93 -9.29 3.19
C GLN A 103 -15.90 -9.51 4.71
N GLY A 104 -16.11 -8.46 5.50
CA GLY A 104 -16.14 -8.50 6.95
C GLY A 104 -14.76 -8.55 7.62
N LEU A 105 -13.70 -8.22 6.91
CA LEU A 105 -12.38 -8.13 7.53
C LEU A 105 -12.30 -6.94 8.50
N PRO A 106 -11.79 -7.15 9.73
CA PRO A 106 -11.78 -6.15 10.79
C PRO A 106 -10.61 -5.16 10.60
N ILE A 107 -10.70 -4.32 9.58
CA ILE A 107 -9.70 -3.30 9.24
C ILE A 107 -10.29 -1.90 9.31
N LYS A 108 -9.44 -0.89 9.48
CA LYS A 108 -9.79 0.53 9.45
C LYS A 108 -8.68 1.36 8.85
N ILE A 109 -9.02 2.36 8.06
CA ILE A 109 -8.08 3.36 7.55
C ILE A 109 -7.64 4.24 8.72
N VAL A 110 -6.34 4.52 8.80
CA VAL A 110 -5.75 5.36 9.87
C VAL A 110 -5.09 6.63 9.32
N SER A 111 -4.67 6.64 8.06
CA SER A 111 -4.03 7.80 7.44
C SER A 111 -4.27 7.79 5.93
N ASN A 112 -4.29 8.98 5.33
CA ASN A 112 -4.12 9.08 3.89
C ASN A 112 -2.75 8.51 3.47
N GLY A 113 -2.63 8.10 2.22
CA GLY A 113 -1.38 7.61 1.64
C GLY A 113 -0.96 8.46 0.44
N VAL A 114 -1.85 8.58 -0.55
CA VAL A 114 -1.55 9.28 -1.79
C VAL A 114 -2.84 9.66 -2.53
N ASN A 115 -2.82 10.83 -3.18
CA ASN A 115 -3.88 11.30 -4.05
C ASN A 115 -3.37 11.51 -5.49
N SER A 116 -4.27 11.37 -6.46
CA SER A 116 -4.06 11.82 -7.82
C SER A 116 -3.71 13.31 -7.86
N THR A 117 -2.98 13.72 -8.91
CA THR A 117 -2.72 15.15 -9.16
C THR A 117 -4.02 15.91 -9.49
N GLY A 118 -5.04 15.20 -10.00
CA GLY A 118 -6.28 15.78 -10.51
C GLY A 118 -6.10 16.51 -11.84
N VAL A 119 -4.97 16.35 -12.53
CA VAL A 119 -4.65 17.02 -13.79
C VAL A 119 -4.52 15.98 -14.91
N ASP A 120 -5.44 16.06 -15.89
CA ASP A 120 -5.39 15.15 -17.03
C ASP A 120 -4.09 15.29 -17.83
N GLY A 121 -3.52 14.16 -18.23
CA GLY A 121 -2.22 14.06 -18.91
C GLY A 121 -0.99 14.24 -18.02
N GLU A 122 -1.16 14.78 -16.81
CA GLU A 122 -0.09 15.09 -15.86
C GLU A 122 -0.20 14.30 -14.53
N ASP A 123 -0.91 13.17 -14.54
CA ASP A 123 -1.00 12.33 -13.35
C ASP A 123 0.20 11.36 -13.25
N PHE A 124 0.52 10.96 -12.01
CA PHE A 124 1.58 10.01 -11.69
C PHE A 124 1.25 8.56 -12.10
N ALA A 125 0.02 8.34 -12.53
CA ALA A 125 -0.50 7.09 -13.05
C ALA A 125 -1.12 7.29 -14.43
N ALA A 126 -0.99 6.30 -15.30
CA ALA A 126 -1.59 6.37 -16.63
C ALA A 126 -1.98 5.00 -17.18
N LEU A 127 -3.04 5.00 -17.98
CA LEU A 127 -3.36 3.93 -18.89
C LEU A 127 -2.54 4.12 -20.18
N MET A 128 -1.72 3.13 -20.54
CA MET A 128 -0.71 3.28 -21.56
C MET A 128 -0.73 2.14 -22.58
N VAL A 129 -0.34 2.45 -23.80
CA VAL A 129 -0.25 1.52 -24.92
C VAL A 129 1.09 1.68 -25.65
N LYS A 130 1.42 0.75 -26.55
CA LYS A 130 2.57 0.88 -27.45
C LYS A 130 2.40 2.08 -28.38
N ALA A 131 3.51 2.65 -28.85
CA ALA A 131 3.51 3.77 -29.79
C ALA A 131 2.71 3.48 -31.09
N ASP A 132 2.84 2.27 -31.60
CA ASP A 132 2.19 1.80 -32.84
C ASP A 132 0.83 1.13 -32.62
N SER A 133 0.30 1.18 -31.39
CA SER A 133 -1.01 0.62 -31.08
C SER A 133 -2.14 1.36 -31.81
N PRO A 134 -3.13 0.64 -32.37
CA PRO A 134 -4.31 1.25 -32.95
C PRO A 134 -5.32 1.77 -31.91
N ILE A 135 -5.05 1.53 -30.60
CA ILE A 135 -5.89 2.00 -29.50
C ILE A 135 -5.58 3.48 -29.25
N GLU A 136 -6.51 4.37 -29.58
CA GLU A 136 -6.33 5.82 -29.46
C GLU A 136 -6.93 6.38 -28.16
N THR A 137 -8.03 5.79 -27.70
CA THR A 137 -8.77 6.20 -26.50
C THR A 137 -9.09 5.01 -25.61
N ALA A 138 -9.57 5.25 -24.40
CA ALA A 138 -9.99 4.18 -23.49
C ALA A 138 -11.19 3.38 -24.04
N ALA A 139 -12.06 3.96 -24.91
CA ALA A 139 -13.16 3.24 -25.55
C ALA A 139 -12.67 2.10 -26.46
N ASP A 140 -11.47 2.22 -27.04
CA ASP A 140 -10.89 1.19 -27.93
C ASP A 140 -10.41 -0.06 -27.17
N LEU A 141 -10.50 -0.04 -25.83
CA LEU A 141 -10.14 -1.19 -24.97
C LEU A 141 -11.23 -2.28 -24.94
N GLU A 142 -12.39 -2.09 -25.59
CA GLU A 142 -13.38 -3.15 -25.72
C GLU A 142 -12.79 -4.43 -26.33
N GLY A 143 -12.86 -5.54 -25.58
CA GLY A 143 -12.30 -6.84 -25.97
C GLY A 143 -10.79 -6.97 -25.81
N LYS A 144 -10.09 -5.92 -25.40
CA LYS A 144 -8.63 -5.87 -25.17
C LYS A 144 -8.27 -6.33 -23.77
N THR A 145 -6.98 -6.67 -23.59
CA THR A 145 -6.42 -7.09 -22.32
C THR A 145 -5.56 -5.97 -21.72
N VAL A 146 -5.93 -5.52 -20.53
CA VAL A 146 -5.21 -4.53 -19.73
C VAL A 146 -4.51 -5.22 -18.56
N ALA A 147 -3.23 -4.95 -18.37
CA ALA A 147 -2.53 -5.42 -17.17
C ALA A 147 -2.81 -4.51 -15.98
N ALA A 148 -3.13 -5.12 -14.86
CA ALA A 148 -3.26 -4.51 -13.54
C ALA A 148 -2.29 -5.19 -12.58
N ASN A 149 -1.76 -4.49 -11.58
CA ASN A 149 -0.81 -5.11 -10.62
C ASN A 149 -1.46 -6.26 -9.84
N THR A 150 -2.71 -6.12 -9.46
CA THR A 150 -3.58 -7.18 -8.92
C THR A 150 -4.97 -7.03 -9.53
N LEU A 151 -5.80 -8.08 -9.47
CA LEU A 151 -7.18 -8.01 -9.95
C LEU A 151 -8.14 -7.50 -8.87
N GLN A 152 -9.29 -7.00 -9.29
CA GLN A 152 -10.36 -6.51 -8.41
C GLN A 152 -9.86 -5.43 -7.45
N ASN A 153 -9.22 -4.40 -8.02
CA ASN A 153 -8.65 -3.29 -7.27
C ASN A 153 -8.97 -1.94 -7.96
N ILE A 154 -8.32 -0.87 -7.50
CA ILE A 154 -8.52 0.48 -8.04
C ILE A 154 -8.19 0.59 -9.54
N VAL A 155 -7.30 -0.26 -10.08
CA VAL A 155 -6.98 -0.25 -11.52
C VAL A 155 -8.19 -0.68 -12.33
N ASP A 156 -8.87 -1.78 -11.91
CA ASP A 156 -10.10 -2.23 -12.58
C ASP A 156 -11.14 -1.10 -12.61
N THR A 157 -11.41 -0.50 -11.44
CA THR A 157 -12.42 0.55 -11.28
C THR A 157 -12.07 1.79 -12.10
N SER A 158 -10.83 2.30 -12.01
CA SER A 158 -10.45 3.54 -12.69
C SER A 158 -10.34 3.36 -14.21
N VAL A 159 -9.81 2.24 -14.70
CA VAL A 159 -9.77 1.95 -16.15
C VAL A 159 -11.19 1.84 -16.71
N ARG A 160 -12.12 1.19 -16.00
CA ARG A 160 -13.53 1.11 -16.40
C ARG A 160 -14.19 2.48 -16.42
N ALA A 161 -13.85 3.37 -15.47
CA ALA A 161 -14.32 4.76 -15.47
C ALA A 161 -13.84 5.50 -16.73
N SER A 162 -12.54 5.38 -17.11
CA SER A 162 -12.01 5.95 -18.34
C SER A 162 -12.73 5.44 -19.59
N VAL A 163 -13.00 4.13 -19.65
CA VAL A 163 -13.72 3.52 -20.80
C VAL A 163 -15.13 4.09 -20.90
N ARG A 164 -15.83 4.24 -19.78
CA ARG A 164 -17.19 4.78 -19.71
C ARG A 164 -17.20 6.26 -20.11
N GLU A 165 -16.25 7.06 -19.62
CA GLU A 165 -16.11 8.47 -19.99
C GLU A 165 -15.83 8.65 -21.48
N ALA A 166 -15.02 7.78 -22.07
CA ALA A 166 -14.74 7.76 -23.52
C ALA A 166 -15.91 7.22 -24.36
N GLY A 167 -17.02 6.81 -23.74
CA GLY A 167 -18.22 6.29 -24.43
C GLY A 167 -18.15 4.81 -24.84
N GLY A 168 -17.21 4.05 -24.31
CA GLY A 168 -17.08 2.60 -24.51
C GLY A 168 -17.86 1.78 -23.47
N ASP A 169 -17.89 0.46 -23.66
CA ASP A 169 -18.48 -0.51 -22.75
C ASP A 169 -17.41 -1.12 -21.81
N PRO A 170 -17.35 -0.68 -20.55
CA PRO A 170 -16.33 -1.14 -19.60
C PRO A 170 -16.41 -2.64 -19.28
N SER A 171 -17.58 -3.27 -19.47
CA SER A 171 -17.79 -4.70 -19.21
C SER A 171 -17.02 -5.60 -20.17
N LYS A 172 -16.60 -5.07 -21.31
CA LYS A 172 -15.85 -5.79 -22.34
C LYS A 172 -14.33 -5.78 -22.13
N VAL A 173 -13.81 -4.96 -21.23
CA VAL A 173 -12.38 -4.91 -20.93
C VAL A 173 -11.97 -6.17 -20.16
N LYS A 174 -10.86 -6.77 -20.59
CA LYS A 174 -10.27 -7.93 -19.91
C LYS A 174 -9.09 -7.48 -19.08
N PHE A 175 -9.03 -7.93 -17.83
CA PHE A 175 -7.90 -7.65 -16.96
C PHE A 175 -7.06 -8.89 -16.73
N THR A 176 -5.73 -8.69 -16.61
CA THR A 176 -4.79 -9.73 -16.21
C THR A 176 -3.88 -9.19 -15.11
N ALA A 177 -3.61 -10.02 -14.08
CA ALA A 177 -2.68 -9.65 -13.03
C ALA A 177 -1.24 -9.72 -13.54
N LEU A 178 -0.50 -8.63 -13.37
CA LEU A 178 0.92 -8.55 -13.69
C LEU A 178 1.57 -7.49 -12.80
N PRO A 179 2.57 -7.83 -11.95
CA PRO A 179 3.24 -6.86 -11.09
C PRO A 179 3.75 -5.65 -11.88
N PHE A 180 3.72 -4.47 -11.28
CA PHE A 180 4.13 -3.23 -11.95
C PHE A 180 5.49 -3.30 -12.65
N PRO A 181 6.55 -3.89 -12.04
CA PRO A 181 7.86 -3.99 -12.70
C PRO A 181 7.85 -4.77 -14.02
N ASP A 182 6.93 -5.71 -14.19
CA ASP A 182 6.86 -6.59 -15.36
C ASP A 182 6.03 -5.97 -16.51
N GLN A 183 5.17 -4.99 -16.21
CA GLN A 183 4.23 -4.42 -17.16
C GLN A 183 4.89 -3.71 -18.35
N PRO A 184 5.98 -2.89 -18.18
CA PRO A 184 6.63 -2.25 -19.33
C PRO A 184 7.13 -3.26 -20.37
N ALA A 185 7.78 -4.33 -19.91
CA ALA A 185 8.28 -5.38 -20.80
C ALA A 185 7.15 -6.18 -21.47
N ALA A 186 6.09 -6.49 -20.72
CA ALA A 186 4.93 -7.20 -21.25
C ALA A 186 4.22 -6.39 -22.34
N LEU A 187 4.06 -5.08 -22.15
CA LEU A 187 3.51 -4.18 -23.16
C LEU A 187 4.39 -4.15 -24.41
N ALA A 188 5.70 -3.91 -24.27
CA ALA A 188 6.63 -3.84 -25.37
C ALA A 188 6.64 -5.12 -26.21
N ASN A 189 6.53 -6.29 -25.56
CA ASN A 189 6.49 -7.61 -26.20
C ASN A 189 5.10 -7.97 -26.76
N GLY A 190 4.06 -7.13 -26.56
CA GLY A 190 2.71 -7.39 -27.06
C GLY A 190 2.00 -8.55 -26.33
N GLN A 191 2.37 -8.84 -25.10
CA GLN A 191 1.71 -9.84 -24.25
C GLN A 191 0.38 -9.33 -23.71
N VAL A 192 0.23 -8.01 -23.61
CA VAL A 192 -1.00 -7.28 -23.29
C VAL A 192 -1.20 -6.14 -24.26
N ASP A 193 -2.46 -5.70 -24.43
CA ASP A 193 -2.80 -4.61 -25.33
C ASP A 193 -2.54 -3.24 -24.69
N ALA A 194 -2.72 -3.14 -23.37
CA ALA A 194 -2.49 -1.95 -22.59
C ALA A 194 -2.00 -2.31 -21.17
N VAL A 195 -1.40 -1.35 -20.50
CA VAL A 195 -0.99 -1.44 -19.08
C VAL A 195 -1.53 -0.23 -18.33
N PHE A 196 -1.89 -0.45 -17.07
CA PHE A 196 -2.08 0.64 -16.13
C PHE A 196 -0.89 0.67 -15.17
N VAL A 197 -0.12 1.72 -15.24
CA VAL A 197 1.11 1.86 -14.46
C VAL A 197 1.12 3.16 -13.67
N VAL A 198 1.79 3.10 -12.53
CA VAL A 198 2.15 4.26 -11.70
C VAL A 198 3.64 4.56 -11.83
N GLU A 199 4.11 5.68 -11.31
CA GLU A 199 5.54 5.95 -11.24
C GLU A 199 6.27 4.98 -10.28
N PRO A 200 7.47 4.51 -10.66
CA PRO A 200 8.33 4.92 -11.78
C PRO A 200 8.06 4.19 -13.10
N PHE A 201 7.13 3.26 -13.14
CA PHE A 201 6.90 2.38 -14.30
C PHE A 201 6.25 3.12 -15.48
N GLN A 202 5.57 4.25 -15.22
CA GLN A 202 5.10 5.14 -16.27
C GLN A 202 6.27 5.65 -17.12
N GLN A 203 7.35 6.12 -16.48
CA GLN A 203 8.55 6.54 -17.20
C GLN A 203 9.22 5.37 -17.94
N ALA A 204 9.22 4.18 -17.36
CA ALA A 204 9.76 2.99 -18.03
C ALA A 204 9.01 2.66 -19.32
N VAL A 205 7.68 2.81 -19.36
CA VAL A 205 6.87 2.63 -20.59
C VAL A 205 7.15 3.75 -21.58
N LEU A 206 7.24 5.01 -21.15
CA LEU A 206 7.59 6.15 -22.00
C LEU A 206 8.99 5.99 -22.65
N ALA A 207 9.97 5.54 -21.88
CA ALA A 207 11.32 5.29 -22.37
C ALA A 207 11.38 4.18 -23.45
N GLN A 208 10.42 3.25 -23.45
CA GLN A 208 10.26 2.22 -24.47
C GLN A 208 9.39 2.67 -25.66
N GLY A 209 9.03 3.96 -25.71
CA GLY A 209 8.22 4.55 -26.76
C GLY A 209 6.72 4.35 -26.60
N GLY A 210 6.26 3.88 -25.45
CA GLY A 210 4.82 3.82 -25.17
C GLY A 210 4.19 5.21 -25.01
N ARG A 211 2.87 5.29 -25.07
CA ARG A 211 2.13 6.55 -24.91
C ARG A 211 0.95 6.42 -23.96
N LYS A 212 0.60 7.50 -23.30
CA LYS A 212 -0.60 7.62 -22.46
C LYS A 212 -1.84 7.72 -23.34
N ILE A 213 -2.94 7.09 -22.93
CA ILE A 213 -4.25 7.21 -23.57
C ILE A 213 -5.35 7.71 -22.61
N ALA A 214 -5.12 7.65 -21.30
CA ALA A 214 -6.01 8.21 -20.28
C ALA A 214 -5.28 8.42 -18.96
N SER A 215 -5.77 9.37 -18.17
CA SER A 215 -5.41 9.60 -16.76
C SER A 215 -6.51 9.02 -15.88
N SER A 216 -6.56 7.68 -15.76
CA SER A 216 -7.74 6.98 -15.24
C SER A 216 -8.10 7.35 -13.79
N TYR A 217 -7.15 7.79 -12.97
CA TYR A 217 -7.47 8.29 -11.64
C TYR A 217 -8.21 9.63 -11.70
N VAL A 218 -7.81 10.51 -12.64
CA VAL A 218 -8.47 11.80 -12.88
C VAL A 218 -9.88 11.59 -13.44
N ASP A 219 -10.01 10.63 -14.37
CA ASP A 219 -11.30 10.26 -14.97
C ASP A 219 -12.27 9.67 -13.93
N ALA A 220 -11.75 8.96 -12.93
CA ALA A 220 -12.59 8.36 -11.89
C ALA A 220 -13.16 9.41 -10.93
N ALA A 221 -12.35 10.34 -10.42
CA ALA A 221 -12.82 11.44 -9.58
C ALA A 221 -11.77 12.56 -9.46
N PRO A 222 -12.20 13.83 -9.31
CA PRO A 222 -11.32 14.93 -8.95
C PRO A 222 -10.65 14.67 -7.59
N ASP A 223 -9.36 15.03 -7.46
CA ASP A 223 -8.58 14.89 -6.22
C ASP A 223 -8.71 13.52 -5.56
N LEU A 224 -8.68 12.46 -6.38
CA LEU A 224 -8.90 11.07 -5.94
C LEU A 224 -7.91 10.67 -4.86
N THR A 225 -8.40 10.23 -3.68
CA THR A 225 -7.61 9.43 -2.75
C THR A 225 -7.41 8.04 -3.35
N VAL A 226 -6.17 7.74 -3.76
CA VAL A 226 -5.82 6.50 -4.46
C VAL A 226 -5.55 5.39 -3.46
N ALA A 227 -4.75 5.68 -2.44
CA ALA A 227 -4.34 4.70 -1.46
C ALA A 227 -4.17 5.31 -0.06
N VAL A 228 -4.19 4.43 0.93
CA VAL A 228 -4.28 4.78 2.35
C VAL A 228 -3.41 3.85 3.19
N TYR A 229 -3.07 4.28 4.41
CA TYR A 229 -2.56 3.38 5.44
C TYR A 229 -3.71 2.89 6.31
N PHE A 230 -3.65 1.62 6.69
CA PHE A 230 -4.68 0.94 7.47
C PHE A 230 -4.09 0.04 8.56
N ALA A 231 -4.91 -0.29 9.54
CA ALA A 231 -4.59 -1.20 10.63
C ALA A 231 -5.75 -2.17 10.88
N SER A 232 -5.51 -3.23 11.66
CA SER A 232 -6.57 -4.06 12.18
C SER A 232 -7.36 -3.34 13.29
N GLN A 233 -8.66 -3.57 13.38
CA GLN A 233 -9.47 -3.05 14.50
C GLN A 233 -8.99 -3.57 15.85
N GLN A 234 -8.37 -4.77 15.88
CA GLN A 234 -7.76 -5.32 17.07
C GLN A 234 -6.62 -4.43 17.56
N LEU A 235 -5.64 -4.08 16.70
CA LEU A 235 -4.53 -3.18 17.07
C LEU A 235 -5.06 -1.86 17.59
N LEU A 236 -6.04 -1.26 16.90
CA LEU A 236 -6.60 0.03 17.30
C LEU A 236 -7.30 -0.01 18.66
N ALA A 237 -7.83 -1.16 19.06
CA ALA A 237 -8.45 -1.35 20.37
C ALA A 237 -7.43 -1.67 21.49
N GLU A 238 -6.40 -2.44 21.16
CA GLU A 238 -5.36 -2.88 22.12
C GLU A 238 -4.31 -1.81 22.38
N ASP A 239 -3.90 -1.05 21.35
CA ASP A 239 -2.90 0.00 21.44
C ASP A 239 -3.30 1.27 20.64
N PRO A 240 -4.29 2.02 21.13
CA PRO A 240 -4.72 3.27 20.48
C PRO A 240 -3.64 4.37 20.52
N ASP A 241 -2.70 4.31 21.46
CA ASP A 241 -1.60 5.25 21.56
C ASP A 241 -0.58 5.05 20.44
N LEU A 242 -0.17 3.82 20.17
CA LEU A 242 0.67 3.49 19.02
C LEU A 242 0.02 3.93 17.70
N ALA A 243 -1.27 3.64 17.52
CA ALA A 243 -2.01 4.05 16.34
C ALA A 243 -2.00 5.56 16.14
N LYS A 244 -2.18 6.33 17.23
CA LYS A 244 -2.14 7.79 17.22
C LYS A 244 -0.74 8.30 16.84
N ARG A 245 0.32 7.82 17.49
CA ARG A 245 1.71 8.22 17.23
C ARG A 245 2.11 7.91 15.79
N PHE A 246 1.71 6.73 15.27
CA PHE A 246 1.93 6.36 13.87
C PHE A 246 1.21 7.33 12.91
N THR A 247 -0.06 7.63 13.16
CA THR A 247 -0.84 8.55 12.32
C THR A 247 -0.25 9.96 12.31
N GLU A 248 0.22 10.45 13.46
CA GLU A 248 0.89 11.76 13.57
C GLU A 248 2.21 11.78 12.79
N ALA A 249 3.03 10.71 12.88
CA ALA A 249 4.26 10.59 12.11
C ALA A 249 3.98 10.52 10.60
N MET A 250 2.93 9.80 10.20
CA MET A 250 2.50 9.75 8.79
C MET A 250 2.02 11.12 8.28
N ALA A 251 1.23 11.85 9.05
CA ALA A 251 0.78 13.19 8.67
C ALA A 251 1.95 14.16 8.45
N GLU A 252 2.97 14.10 9.31
CA GLU A 252 4.20 14.86 9.14
C GLU A 252 4.99 14.41 7.90
N SER A 253 5.10 13.10 7.69
CA SER A 253 5.78 12.52 6.52
C SER A 253 5.13 12.92 5.20
N LEU A 254 3.80 12.89 5.12
CA LEU A 254 3.03 13.33 3.95
C LEU A 254 3.25 14.82 3.67
N SER A 255 3.13 15.65 4.71
CA SER A 255 3.34 17.10 4.59
C SER A 255 4.77 17.44 4.20
N TYR A 256 5.75 16.70 4.72
CA TYR A 256 7.15 16.87 4.36
C TYR A 256 7.39 16.53 2.88
N ALA A 257 6.91 15.38 2.41
CA ALA A 257 7.06 14.95 1.03
C ALA A 257 6.42 15.95 0.05
N ASP A 258 5.22 16.46 0.36
CA ASP A 258 4.52 17.44 -0.47
C ASP A 258 5.28 18.77 -0.57
N SER A 259 5.94 19.19 0.52
CA SER A 259 6.72 20.44 0.58
C SER A 259 8.17 20.30 0.12
N HIS A 260 8.68 19.07 -0.06
CA HIS A 260 10.07 18.76 -0.46
C HIS A 260 10.11 17.84 -1.70
N PRO A 261 9.59 18.29 -2.86
CA PRO A 261 9.39 17.44 -4.04
C PRO A 261 10.68 16.79 -4.56
N ASP A 262 11.82 17.44 -4.41
CA ASP A 262 13.09 16.86 -4.86
C ASP A 262 13.54 15.70 -3.97
N GLU A 263 13.36 15.82 -2.65
CA GLU A 263 13.66 14.74 -1.73
C GLU A 263 12.66 13.58 -1.91
N ALA A 264 11.38 13.89 -2.15
CA ALA A 264 10.36 12.89 -2.46
C ALA A 264 10.67 12.11 -3.76
N ARG A 265 11.30 12.72 -4.75
CA ARG A 265 11.82 12.01 -5.93
C ARG A 265 13.03 11.16 -5.57
N GLN A 266 14.00 11.73 -4.87
CA GLN A 266 15.29 11.06 -4.61
C GLN A 266 15.15 9.83 -3.73
N ILE A 267 14.23 9.83 -2.75
CA ILE A 267 14.07 8.71 -1.81
C ILE A 267 13.69 7.39 -2.50
N ILE A 268 13.03 7.45 -3.68
CA ILE A 268 12.61 6.25 -4.41
C ILE A 268 13.81 5.39 -4.82
N GLY A 269 14.97 5.99 -5.06
CA GLY A 269 16.22 5.29 -5.37
C GLY A 269 16.77 4.44 -4.22
N THR A 270 16.24 4.59 -3.00
CA THR A 270 16.66 3.78 -1.84
C THR A 270 15.92 2.45 -1.73
N TYR A 271 14.77 2.30 -2.39
CA TYR A 271 13.92 1.10 -2.31
C TYR A 271 13.48 0.53 -3.67
N THR A 272 13.96 1.14 -4.77
CA THR A 272 13.75 0.64 -6.14
C THR A 272 15.06 0.65 -6.92
N GLU A 273 15.13 -0.16 -7.98
CA GLU A 273 16.29 -0.21 -8.90
C GLU A 273 16.10 0.75 -10.09
N ILE A 274 15.68 2.00 -9.82
CA ILE A 274 15.45 3.00 -10.86
C ILE A 274 16.74 3.78 -11.16
N ALA A 275 17.00 4.06 -12.45
CA ALA A 275 18.15 4.84 -12.87
C ALA A 275 18.01 6.32 -12.44
N PRO A 276 19.08 6.98 -11.97
CA PRO A 276 19.01 8.35 -11.46
C PRO A 276 18.42 9.36 -12.44
N GLU A 277 18.67 9.20 -13.74
CA GLU A 277 18.14 10.07 -14.80
C GLU A 277 16.62 9.95 -14.97
N VAL A 278 16.02 8.86 -14.53
CA VAL A 278 14.56 8.65 -14.54
C VAL A 278 13.92 9.31 -13.32
N ILE A 279 14.61 9.33 -12.19
CA ILE A 279 14.11 9.94 -10.93
C ILE A 279 13.72 11.40 -11.14
N GLU A 280 14.52 12.17 -11.89
CA GLU A 280 14.25 13.57 -12.18
C GLU A 280 13.00 13.81 -13.04
N GLN A 281 12.57 12.78 -13.78
CA GLN A 281 11.43 12.85 -14.70
C GLN A 281 10.12 12.40 -14.07
N LEU A 282 10.15 11.86 -12.84
CA LEU A 282 8.97 11.34 -12.17
C LEU A 282 7.91 12.43 -11.97
N THR A 283 6.69 12.12 -12.35
CA THR A 283 5.51 12.92 -12.01
C THR A 283 5.12 12.63 -10.57
N LEU A 284 5.19 13.63 -9.70
CA LEU A 284 4.80 13.44 -8.30
C LEU A 284 3.29 13.45 -8.14
N PRO A 285 2.73 12.56 -7.29
CA PRO A 285 1.36 12.65 -6.82
C PRO A 285 1.21 13.79 -5.80
N LYS A 286 0.01 13.94 -5.25
CA LYS A 286 -0.24 14.77 -4.06
C LYS A 286 -0.25 13.89 -2.81
N TRP A 287 0.23 14.45 -1.70
CA TRP A 287 0.26 13.78 -0.40
C TRP A 287 -0.45 14.60 0.70
N PRO A 288 -1.76 14.91 0.54
CA PRO A 288 -2.50 15.60 1.60
C PRO A 288 -2.59 14.72 2.84
N ALA A 289 -2.64 15.34 4.02
CA ALA A 289 -2.77 14.60 5.27
C ALA A 289 -4.16 13.95 5.43
N GLU A 290 -5.18 14.54 4.81
CA GLU A 290 -6.57 14.10 4.94
C GLU A 290 -7.01 13.24 3.76
N VAL A 291 -7.83 12.22 4.06
CA VAL A 291 -8.52 11.40 3.06
C VAL A 291 -9.66 12.20 2.44
N ASN A 292 -9.75 12.24 1.12
CA ASN A 292 -10.89 12.82 0.42
C ASN A 292 -12.09 11.84 0.47
N ARG A 293 -12.98 12.02 1.46
CA ARG A 293 -14.15 11.16 1.70
C ARG A 293 -15.07 11.05 0.50
N GLU A 294 -15.27 12.15 -0.23
CA GLU A 294 -16.14 12.19 -1.41
C GLU A 294 -15.57 11.27 -2.52
N SER A 295 -14.27 11.32 -2.75
CA SER A 295 -13.64 10.45 -3.74
C SER A 295 -13.63 8.97 -3.34
N VAL A 296 -13.54 8.67 -2.04
CA VAL A 296 -13.69 7.29 -1.53
C VAL A 296 -15.10 6.77 -1.78
N GLN A 297 -16.14 7.60 -1.55
CA GLN A 297 -17.53 7.24 -1.88
C GLN A 297 -17.70 7.02 -3.38
N THR A 298 -17.13 7.90 -4.22
CA THR A 298 -17.17 7.74 -5.68
C THR A 298 -16.55 6.41 -6.12
N LEU A 299 -15.41 6.03 -5.54
CA LEU A 299 -14.79 4.71 -5.82
C LEU A 299 -15.67 3.55 -5.36
N ALA A 300 -16.35 3.67 -4.23
CA ALA A 300 -17.29 2.65 -3.76
C ALA A 300 -18.47 2.48 -4.72
N ASP A 301 -19.05 3.59 -5.20
CA ASP A 301 -20.15 3.59 -6.15
C ASP A 301 -19.75 2.98 -7.50
N LEU A 302 -18.58 3.36 -8.03
CA LEU A 302 -18.03 2.79 -9.27
C LEU A 302 -17.73 1.30 -9.13
N ALA A 303 -17.13 0.88 -8.00
CA ALA A 303 -16.83 -0.52 -7.75
C ALA A 303 -18.11 -1.38 -7.59
N LEU A 304 -19.17 -0.81 -7.04
CA LEU A 304 -20.50 -1.44 -6.97
C LEU A 304 -21.12 -1.56 -8.37
N GLU A 305 -21.11 -0.48 -9.15
CA GLU A 305 -21.63 -0.45 -10.53
C GLU A 305 -20.93 -1.52 -11.41
N ASP A 306 -19.62 -1.66 -11.25
CA ASP A 306 -18.81 -2.62 -12.01
C ASP A 306 -18.88 -4.05 -11.45
N GLY A 307 -19.63 -4.28 -10.37
CA GLY A 307 -19.81 -5.59 -9.73
C GLY A 307 -18.58 -6.11 -8.98
N LEU A 308 -17.63 -5.22 -8.62
CA LEU A 308 -16.51 -5.57 -7.75
C LEU A 308 -16.95 -5.67 -6.29
N LEU A 309 -17.85 -4.80 -5.87
CA LEU A 309 -18.51 -4.89 -4.56
C LEU A 309 -19.85 -5.61 -4.70
N PRO A 310 -20.19 -6.53 -3.75
CA PRO A 310 -21.45 -7.26 -3.78
C PRO A 310 -22.66 -6.42 -3.34
N GLU A 311 -22.41 -5.35 -2.58
CA GLU A 311 -23.40 -4.43 -2.00
C GLU A 311 -22.78 -3.09 -1.70
N GLU A 312 -23.60 -2.09 -1.34
CA GLU A 312 -23.13 -0.78 -0.92
C GLU A 312 -22.15 -0.87 0.25
N ALA A 313 -21.00 -0.22 0.14
CA ALA A 313 -19.98 -0.21 1.19
C ALA A 313 -20.32 0.82 2.27
N ASP A 314 -20.15 0.45 3.54
CA ASP A 314 -20.15 1.42 4.64
C ASP A 314 -18.81 2.15 4.70
N VAL A 315 -18.70 3.20 3.87
CA VAL A 315 -17.48 4.02 3.75
C VAL A 315 -17.13 4.69 5.08
N GLU A 316 -18.12 5.15 5.84
CA GLU A 316 -17.90 5.84 7.12
C GLU A 316 -17.33 4.89 8.19
N ALA A 317 -17.73 3.62 8.19
CA ALA A 317 -17.16 2.63 9.11
C ALA A 317 -15.69 2.31 8.80
N LEU A 318 -15.29 2.43 7.53
CA LEU A 318 -13.91 2.17 7.10
C LEU A 318 -12.97 3.37 7.33
N LEU A 319 -13.48 4.61 7.26
CA LEU A 319 -12.70 5.84 7.36
C LEU A 319 -12.27 6.15 8.81
N PRO A 320 -11.18 6.96 8.99
CA PRO A 320 -10.69 7.39 10.30
C PRO A 320 -11.73 8.06 11.17
#